data_bf23eb76e38ce249652036ad514795a0
#
_entry.id   bf23eb76e38ce249652036ad514795a0
#
_cell.length_a   1.000
_cell.length_b   1.000
_cell.length_c   1.000
_cell.angle_alpha   90.00
_cell.angle_beta   90.00
_cell.angle_gamma   90.00
#
_symmetry.space_group_name_H-M   'P 1'
#
loop_
_entity.id
_entity.type
_entity.pdbx_description
1 polymer ?
#
loop_
_entity_poly.entity_id
_entity_poly.type
_entity_poly.pdbx_seq_one_letter_code
_entity_poly.pdbx_strand_id
1 'polypeptide(L)'
;MSFFDLTAPTIQGAPQPLSTYAGKVVLVVNTASECGLTPQYAGLEALWRDYRDKGLVVLGFPSNDFGGQEPGSAADIQAFCTTRFAVTFPLFEKVHTKGVGQSPVYAFLTRQHDEPKWNFHKYLVGRDGAVRASFGSTVAPDDAELRSAIDAALAT
;
A
#
# COMPACT_ATOMS: atom_id res chain seq x y z
N MET A 1 14.54 13.54 -3.20
CA MET A 1 14.19 12.48 -2.23
C MET A 1 13.45 11.35 -2.95
N SER A 2 13.79 10.12 -2.63
CA SER A 2 13.17 8.92 -3.16
C SER A 2 12.29 8.27 -2.09
N PHE A 3 11.29 7.52 -2.52
CA PHE A 3 10.48 6.68 -1.63
C PHE A 3 11.38 5.78 -0.76
N PHE A 4 12.49 5.31 -1.32
CA PHE A 4 13.41 4.40 -0.63
C PHE A 4 14.28 5.08 0.43
N ASP A 5 14.20 6.41 0.55
CA ASP A 5 14.88 7.15 1.61
C ASP A 5 14.08 7.18 2.92
N LEU A 6 12.84 6.71 2.90
CA LEU A 6 11.94 6.75 4.03
C LEU A 6 12.07 5.52 4.91
N THR A 7 11.57 5.64 6.15
CA THR A 7 11.44 4.53 7.10
C THR A 7 10.02 4.55 7.66
N ALA A 8 9.43 3.38 7.85
CA ALA A 8 8.09 3.27 8.43
C ALA A 8 8.04 2.07 9.39
N PRO A 9 7.28 2.15 10.50
CA PRO A 9 7.15 1.01 11.40
C PRO A 9 6.27 -0.07 10.78
N THR A 10 6.73 -1.31 10.84
CA THR A 10 5.94 -2.47 10.44
C THR A 10 4.77 -2.67 11.39
N ILE A 11 3.84 -3.54 11.01
CA ILE A 11 2.68 -3.83 11.87
C ILE A 11 3.08 -4.46 13.21
N GLN A 12 4.28 -5.05 13.30
CA GLN A 12 4.86 -5.52 14.55
C GLN A 12 5.55 -4.42 15.37
N GLY A 13 5.61 -3.19 14.85
CA GLY A 13 6.20 -2.05 15.54
C GLY A 13 7.69 -1.84 15.31
N ALA A 14 8.33 -2.64 14.48
CA ALA A 14 9.76 -2.49 14.18
C ALA A 14 9.98 -1.48 13.06
N PRO A 15 10.96 -0.55 13.17
CA PRO A 15 11.27 0.38 12.09
C PRO A 15 11.79 -0.40 10.87
N GLN A 16 11.19 -0.13 9.72
CA GLN A 16 11.55 -0.77 8.46
C GLN A 16 12.04 0.29 7.48
N PRO A 17 13.33 0.31 7.15
CA PRO A 17 13.81 1.16 6.06
C PRO A 17 13.19 0.73 4.74
N LEU A 18 12.62 1.68 4.00
CA LEU A 18 12.02 1.36 2.70
C LEU A 18 13.08 1.11 1.63
N SER A 19 14.35 1.43 1.93
CA SER A 19 15.49 1.02 1.10
C SER A 19 15.60 -0.51 0.95
N THR A 20 14.98 -1.27 1.83
CA THR A 20 14.85 -2.73 1.69
C THR A 20 14.21 -3.12 0.35
N TYR A 21 13.36 -2.23 -0.20
CA TYR A 21 12.66 -2.46 -1.46
C TYR A 21 13.29 -1.73 -2.64
N ALA A 22 14.47 -1.11 -2.46
CA ALA A 22 15.14 -0.36 -3.52
C ALA A 22 15.33 -1.22 -4.78
N GLY A 23 15.05 -0.62 -5.92
CA GLY A 23 15.13 -1.31 -7.21
C GLY A 23 13.90 -2.14 -7.57
N LYS A 24 12.94 -2.27 -6.66
CA LYS A 24 11.66 -2.91 -6.94
C LYS A 24 10.60 -1.88 -7.32
N VAL A 25 9.57 -2.32 -8.02
CA VAL A 25 8.35 -1.54 -8.21
C VAL A 25 7.48 -1.76 -6.97
N VAL A 26 6.92 -0.69 -6.43
CA VAL A 26 6.16 -0.74 -5.17
C VAL A 26 4.72 -0.28 -5.41
N LEU A 27 3.76 -1.06 -4.99
CA LEU A 27 2.35 -0.67 -4.94
C LEU A 27 1.98 -0.38 -3.49
N VAL A 28 1.67 0.87 -3.20
CA VAL A 28 1.31 1.33 -1.84
C VAL A 28 -0.20 1.48 -1.75
N VAL A 29 -0.81 0.83 -0.77
CA VAL A 29 -2.28 0.81 -0.61
C VAL A 29 -2.64 1.14 0.83
N ASN A 30 -3.55 2.10 1.04
CA ASN A 30 -4.14 2.31 2.36
C ASN A 30 -5.31 1.35 2.55
N THR A 31 -5.31 0.62 3.64
CA THR A 31 -6.21 -0.52 3.84
C THR A 31 -7.13 -0.34 5.03
N ALA A 32 -8.23 -1.10 5.04
CA ALA A 32 -9.19 -1.11 6.14
C ALA A 32 -9.86 -2.48 6.25
N SER A 33 -10.24 -2.85 7.47
CA SER A 33 -10.84 -4.16 7.78
C SER A 33 -12.37 -4.18 7.73
N GLU A 34 -13.01 -2.99 7.73
CA GLU A 34 -14.47 -2.88 7.84
C GLU A 34 -15.09 -2.09 6.70
N CYS A 35 -14.45 -2.06 5.54
CA CYS A 35 -14.89 -1.35 4.35
C CYS A 35 -15.61 -2.29 3.38
N GLY A 36 -16.55 -1.77 2.60
CA GLY A 36 -17.13 -2.53 1.48
C GLY A 36 -16.11 -2.98 0.47
N LEU A 37 -14.95 -2.29 0.37
CA LEU A 37 -13.85 -2.65 -0.52
C LEU A 37 -12.84 -3.60 0.11
N THR A 38 -13.01 -3.98 1.38
CA THR A 38 -12.08 -4.87 2.09
C THR A 38 -11.80 -6.18 1.34
N PRO A 39 -12.75 -6.77 0.57
CA PRO A 39 -12.43 -7.94 -0.27
C PRO A 39 -11.30 -7.72 -1.27
N GLN A 40 -10.89 -6.48 -1.57
CA GLN A 40 -9.71 -6.22 -2.39
C GLN A 40 -8.42 -6.80 -1.81
N TYR A 41 -8.38 -7.12 -0.52
CA TYR A 41 -7.23 -7.84 0.06
C TYR A 41 -6.93 -9.13 -0.70
N ALA A 42 -7.95 -9.87 -1.11
CA ALA A 42 -7.75 -11.11 -1.86
C ALA A 42 -7.06 -10.85 -3.21
N GLY A 43 -7.49 -9.81 -3.92
CA GLY A 43 -6.89 -9.42 -5.19
C GLY A 43 -5.48 -8.87 -5.02
N LEU A 44 -5.23 -8.11 -3.96
CA LEU A 44 -3.88 -7.60 -3.65
C LEU A 44 -2.92 -8.75 -3.34
N GLU A 45 -3.36 -9.74 -2.60
CA GLU A 45 -2.54 -10.90 -2.31
C GLU A 45 -2.24 -11.70 -3.57
N ALA A 46 -3.24 -11.88 -4.45
CA ALA A 46 -3.03 -12.55 -5.74
C ALA A 46 -2.02 -11.78 -6.60
N LEU A 47 -2.15 -10.46 -6.67
CA LEU A 47 -1.21 -9.61 -7.39
C LEU A 47 0.21 -9.75 -6.85
N TRP A 48 0.36 -9.73 -5.52
CA TRP A 48 1.64 -9.93 -4.85
C TRP A 48 2.27 -11.28 -5.21
N ARG A 49 1.51 -12.35 -5.14
CA ARG A 49 1.99 -13.69 -5.45
C ARG A 49 2.39 -13.84 -6.91
N ASP A 50 1.63 -13.22 -7.83
CA ASP A 50 1.90 -13.29 -9.27
C ASP A 50 3.14 -12.51 -9.68
N TYR A 51 3.41 -11.38 -9.01
CA TYR A 51 4.41 -10.42 -9.48
C TYR A 51 5.65 -10.31 -8.60
N ARG A 52 5.65 -10.85 -7.39
CA ARG A 52 6.81 -10.71 -6.47
C ARG A 52 8.12 -11.19 -7.08
N ASP A 53 8.10 -12.28 -7.83
CA ASP A 53 9.29 -12.82 -8.48
C ASP A 53 9.71 -11.99 -9.69
N LYS A 54 8.86 -11.09 -10.15
CA LYS A 54 9.14 -10.16 -11.25
C LYS A 54 9.65 -8.81 -10.77
N GLY A 55 9.66 -8.59 -9.47
CA GLY A 55 10.19 -7.37 -8.87
C GLY A 55 9.15 -6.40 -8.30
N LEU A 56 7.89 -6.82 -8.15
CA LEU A 56 6.85 -6.01 -7.47
C LEU A 56 6.82 -6.34 -5.99
N VAL A 57 6.62 -5.31 -5.15
CA VAL A 57 6.21 -5.50 -3.77
C VAL A 57 4.93 -4.70 -3.52
N VAL A 58 3.98 -5.30 -2.81
CA VAL A 58 2.74 -4.64 -2.35
C VAL A 58 2.93 -4.29 -0.88
N LEU A 59 2.69 -3.04 -0.52
CA LEU A 59 2.81 -2.57 0.87
C LEU A 59 1.43 -2.08 1.35
N GLY A 60 0.94 -2.66 2.43
CA GLY A 60 -0.35 -2.28 3.02
C GLY A 60 -0.16 -1.37 4.23
N PHE A 61 -0.82 -0.21 4.21
CA PHE A 61 -0.81 0.78 5.29
C PHE A 61 -2.24 0.94 5.81
N PRO A 62 -2.59 0.28 6.92
CA PRO A 62 -3.92 0.46 7.51
C PRO A 62 -4.15 1.91 7.91
N SER A 63 -5.38 2.41 7.70
CA SER A 63 -5.75 3.76 8.08
C SER A 63 -7.20 3.83 8.54
N ASN A 64 -7.44 4.54 9.64
CA ASN A 64 -8.79 4.78 10.16
C ASN A 64 -9.38 6.12 9.69
N ASP A 65 -8.72 6.80 8.74
CA ASP A 65 -9.10 8.14 8.31
C ASP A 65 -10.43 8.18 7.56
N PHE A 66 -10.85 7.07 6.97
CA PHE A 66 -12.00 7.03 6.07
C PHE A 66 -13.16 6.25 6.71
N GLY A 67 -14.10 6.99 7.27
CA GLY A 67 -15.29 6.41 7.89
C GLY A 67 -15.03 5.63 9.18
N GLY A 68 -13.83 5.72 9.75
CA GLY A 68 -13.50 4.96 10.94
C GLY A 68 -13.53 3.45 10.72
N GLN A 69 -13.18 2.98 9.53
CA GLN A 69 -13.32 1.57 9.13
C GLN A 69 -12.10 0.71 9.42
N GLU A 70 -11.14 1.26 10.19
CA GLU A 70 -9.99 0.51 10.71
C GLU A 70 -9.77 0.85 12.19
N PRO A 71 -10.73 0.54 13.08
CA PRO A 71 -10.64 0.96 14.48
C PRO A 71 -9.74 0.08 15.34
N GLY A 72 -9.37 -1.11 14.87
CA GLY A 72 -8.63 -2.09 15.66
C GLY A 72 -7.17 -1.73 15.92
N SER A 73 -6.56 -2.46 16.83
CA SER A 73 -5.11 -2.39 17.10
C SER A 73 -4.32 -3.05 15.98
N ALA A 74 -2.99 -2.84 15.99
CA ALA A 74 -2.10 -3.53 15.03
C ALA A 74 -2.26 -5.05 15.11
N ALA A 75 -2.37 -5.61 16.31
CA ALA A 75 -2.57 -7.04 16.48
C ALA A 75 -3.91 -7.52 15.90
N ASP A 76 -4.98 -6.74 16.09
CA ASP A 76 -6.29 -7.05 15.51
C ASP A 76 -6.26 -7.03 13.99
N ILE A 77 -5.61 -6.03 13.40
CA ILE A 77 -5.48 -5.88 11.95
C ILE A 77 -4.68 -7.04 11.37
N GLN A 78 -3.56 -7.38 11.99
CA GLN A 78 -2.72 -8.49 11.52
C GLN A 78 -3.48 -9.83 11.59
N ALA A 79 -4.19 -10.08 12.67
CA ALA A 79 -5.00 -11.29 12.83
C ALA A 79 -6.11 -11.36 11.78
N PHE A 80 -6.78 -10.23 11.53
CA PHE A 80 -7.82 -10.14 10.50
C PHE A 80 -7.26 -10.48 9.12
N CYS A 81 -6.16 -9.84 8.72
CA CYS A 81 -5.54 -10.06 7.41
C CYS A 81 -5.09 -11.51 7.22
N THR A 82 -4.48 -12.09 8.24
CA THR A 82 -4.02 -13.48 8.20
C THR A 82 -5.18 -14.46 8.13
N THR A 83 -6.19 -14.27 8.99
CA THR A 83 -7.29 -15.24 9.16
C THR A 83 -8.28 -15.17 8.01
N ARG A 84 -8.63 -13.97 7.55
CA ARG A 84 -9.69 -13.77 6.56
C ARG A 84 -9.17 -13.82 5.11
N PHE A 85 -7.95 -13.37 4.86
CA PHE A 85 -7.44 -13.22 3.49
C PHE A 85 -6.09 -13.86 3.26
N ALA A 86 -5.47 -14.48 4.27
CA ALA A 86 -4.15 -15.09 4.18
C ALA A 86 -3.11 -14.15 3.57
N VAL A 87 -3.13 -12.89 3.99
CA VAL A 87 -2.23 -11.85 3.47
C VAL A 87 -0.79 -12.18 3.83
N THR A 88 0.10 -12.16 2.82
CA THR A 88 1.55 -12.38 2.99
C THR A 88 2.40 -11.19 2.54
N PHE A 89 1.83 -10.18 1.87
CA PHE A 89 2.58 -8.98 1.56
C PHE A 89 2.82 -8.15 2.83
N PRO A 90 3.87 -7.30 2.86
CA PRO A 90 4.22 -6.53 4.04
C PRO A 90 3.09 -5.59 4.48
N LEU A 91 2.80 -5.59 5.78
CA LEU A 91 1.87 -4.68 6.42
C LEU A 91 2.62 -3.77 7.38
N PHE A 92 2.12 -2.54 7.52
CA PHE A 92 2.71 -1.51 8.37
C PHE A 92 1.75 -1.10 9.47
N GLU A 93 2.23 -0.32 10.44
CA GLU A 93 1.37 0.24 11.48
C GLU A 93 0.33 1.18 10.86
N LYS A 94 -0.78 1.33 11.55
CA LYS A 94 -1.85 2.25 11.17
C LYS A 94 -1.29 3.67 11.03
N VAL A 95 -1.69 4.37 9.97
CA VAL A 95 -1.21 5.71 9.65
C VAL A 95 -2.36 6.69 9.41
N HIS A 96 -2.05 7.98 9.51
CA HIS A 96 -2.87 9.02 8.90
C HIS A 96 -2.33 9.31 7.50
N THR A 97 -3.22 9.32 6.53
CA THR A 97 -2.84 9.56 5.13
C THR A 97 -2.85 11.04 4.77
N LYS A 98 -3.49 11.86 5.58
CA LYS A 98 -3.65 13.31 5.35
C LYS A 98 -3.84 14.03 6.68
N GLY A 99 -3.75 15.37 6.63
CA GLY A 99 -4.02 16.22 7.77
C GLY A 99 -2.96 16.15 8.85
N VAL A 100 -3.35 16.51 10.07
CA VAL A 100 -2.46 16.50 11.24
C VAL A 100 -2.03 15.06 11.51
N GLY A 101 -0.73 14.87 11.69
CA GLY A 101 -0.18 13.53 11.92
C GLY A 101 0.04 12.70 10.67
N GLN A 102 -0.06 13.31 9.48
CA GLN A 102 0.17 12.61 8.22
C GLN A 102 1.50 11.85 8.25
N SER A 103 1.46 10.58 7.84
CA SER A 103 2.63 9.74 7.70
C SER A 103 3.65 10.37 6.73
N PRO A 104 4.97 10.31 7.03
CA PRO A 104 6.00 10.73 6.07
C PRO A 104 5.90 10.00 4.72
N VAL A 105 5.46 8.76 4.72
CA VAL A 105 5.22 8.00 3.48
C VAL A 105 4.12 8.67 2.66
N TYR A 106 2.99 9.00 3.27
CA TYR A 106 1.90 9.66 2.55
C TYR A 106 2.20 11.12 2.23
N ALA A 107 3.00 11.80 3.03
CA ALA A 107 3.49 13.13 2.68
C ALA A 107 4.31 13.09 1.39
N PHE A 108 5.14 12.06 1.22
CA PHE A 108 5.91 11.84 0.00
C PHE A 108 4.99 11.52 -1.19
N LEU A 109 4.08 10.56 -1.02
CA LEU A 109 3.19 10.09 -2.09
C LEU A 109 2.28 11.20 -2.62
N THR A 110 1.86 12.11 -1.76
CA THR A 110 0.87 13.14 -2.11
C THR A 110 1.49 14.44 -2.61
N ARG A 111 2.81 14.52 -2.75
CA ARG A 111 3.47 15.73 -3.24
C ARG A 111 3.05 16.11 -4.65
N GLN A 112 2.89 15.12 -5.54
CA GLN A 112 2.59 15.33 -6.95
C GLN A 112 1.34 14.59 -7.41
N HIS A 113 0.66 13.92 -6.51
CA HIS A 113 -0.54 13.15 -6.79
C HIS A 113 -1.60 13.45 -5.74
N ASP A 114 -2.86 13.16 -6.07
CA ASP A 114 -3.98 13.41 -5.18
C ASP A 114 -3.87 12.60 -3.89
N GLU A 115 -4.38 13.15 -2.80
CA GLU A 115 -4.55 12.41 -1.55
C GLU A 115 -5.54 11.25 -1.75
N PRO A 116 -5.43 10.18 -0.95
CA PRO A 116 -6.46 9.15 -0.94
C PRO A 116 -7.81 9.78 -0.58
N LYS A 117 -8.85 9.43 -1.33
CA LYS A 117 -10.22 9.90 -1.06
C LYS A 117 -11.02 8.88 -0.28
N TRP A 118 -10.54 7.66 -0.23
CA TRP A 118 -11.17 6.55 0.47
C TRP A 118 -10.17 5.42 0.71
N ASN A 119 -10.60 4.35 1.38
CA ASN A 119 -9.82 3.14 1.58
C ASN A 119 -9.43 2.48 0.25
N PHE A 120 -8.32 1.81 0.21
CA PHE A 120 -7.81 1.07 -0.96
C PHE A 120 -7.46 1.96 -2.16
N HIS A 121 -7.05 3.19 -1.90
CA HIS A 121 -6.41 4.03 -2.92
C HIS A 121 -4.97 3.52 -3.13
N LYS A 122 -4.50 3.54 -4.38
CA LYS A 122 -3.21 2.93 -4.73
C LYS A 122 -2.26 3.97 -5.33
N TYR A 123 -0.99 3.84 -4.96
CA TYR A 123 0.12 4.59 -5.58
C TYR A 123 1.13 3.60 -6.13
N LEU A 124 1.57 3.82 -7.35
CA LEU A 124 2.61 3.01 -7.98
C LEU A 124 3.93 3.77 -7.96
N VAL A 125 4.93 3.19 -7.32
CA VAL A 125 6.28 3.75 -7.20
C VAL A 125 7.21 2.93 -8.09
N GLY A 126 7.96 3.63 -8.94
CA GLY A 126 8.91 2.99 -9.86
C GLY A 126 10.19 2.53 -9.17
N ARG A 127 11.04 1.85 -9.92
CA ARG A 127 12.31 1.29 -9.42
C ARG A 127 13.26 2.36 -8.89
N ASP A 128 13.13 3.58 -9.36
CA ASP A 128 13.94 4.74 -8.93
C ASP A 128 13.37 5.45 -7.70
N GLY A 129 12.24 4.98 -7.17
CA GLY A 129 11.60 5.56 -6.01
C GLY A 129 10.72 6.77 -6.30
N ALA A 130 10.47 7.10 -7.56
CA ALA A 130 9.55 8.16 -7.95
C ALA A 130 8.13 7.60 -8.11
N VAL A 131 7.12 8.38 -7.69
CA VAL A 131 5.72 7.99 -7.89
C VAL A 131 5.36 8.11 -9.36
N ARG A 132 4.91 7.02 -9.96
CA ARG A 132 4.59 6.94 -11.39
C ARG A 132 3.12 7.19 -11.68
N ALA A 133 2.24 6.74 -10.80
CA ALA A 133 0.80 6.83 -11.02
C ALA A 133 0.04 6.66 -9.71
N SER A 134 -1.22 7.09 -9.71
CA SER A 134 -2.15 6.77 -8.63
C SER A 134 -3.45 6.24 -9.20
N PHE A 135 -4.12 5.40 -8.43
CA PHE A 135 -5.37 4.75 -8.84
C PHE A 135 -6.38 4.88 -7.71
N GLY A 136 -7.61 5.23 -8.04
CA GLY A 136 -8.66 5.40 -7.07
C GLY A 136 -9.06 4.09 -6.39
N SER A 137 -9.83 4.23 -5.31
CA SER A 137 -10.23 3.12 -4.44
C SER A 137 -10.98 2.00 -5.17
N THR A 138 -11.79 2.37 -6.17
CA THR A 138 -12.62 1.40 -6.91
C THR A 138 -11.87 0.67 -8.02
N VAL A 139 -10.62 1.07 -8.31
CA VAL A 139 -9.79 0.33 -9.26
C VAL A 139 -9.37 -0.98 -8.61
N ALA A 140 -9.88 -2.09 -9.11
CA ALA A 140 -9.61 -3.40 -8.55
C ALA A 140 -8.15 -3.82 -8.78
N PRO A 141 -7.58 -4.67 -7.91
CA PRO A 141 -6.19 -5.14 -8.08
C PRO A 141 -5.95 -5.89 -9.40
N ASP A 142 -6.97 -6.48 -10.01
CA ASP A 142 -6.87 -7.17 -11.30
C ASP A 142 -7.24 -6.27 -12.49
N ASP A 143 -7.46 -4.99 -12.28
CA ASP A 143 -7.79 -4.04 -13.34
C ASP A 143 -6.69 -4.01 -14.40
N ALA A 144 -7.09 -4.03 -15.68
CA ALA A 144 -6.16 -4.09 -16.80
C ALA A 144 -5.23 -2.88 -16.86
N GLU A 145 -5.74 -1.69 -16.55
CA GLU A 145 -4.95 -0.45 -16.56
C GLU A 145 -3.89 -0.46 -15.46
N LEU A 146 -4.27 -0.92 -14.27
CA LEU A 146 -3.32 -1.06 -13.16
C LEU A 146 -2.22 -2.07 -13.50
N ARG A 147 -2.59 -3.24 -14.02
CA ARG A 147 -1.62 -4.27 -14.42
C ARG A 147 -0.69 -3.77 -15.52
N SER A 148 -1.23 -3.06 -16.52
CA SER A 148 -0.41 -2.46 -17.58
C SER A 148 0.61 -1.47 -17.03
N ALA A 149 0.20 -0.64 -16.07
CA ALA A 149 1.11 0.32 -15.43
C ALA A 149 2.22 -0.40 -14.65
N ILE A 150 1.88 -1.46 -13.94
CA ILE A 150 2.86 -2.30 -13.22
C ILE A 150 3.84 -2.92 -14.21
N ASP A 151 3.36 -3.52 -15.30
CA ASP A 151 4.21 -4.14 -16.31
C ASP A 151 5.16 -3.12 -16.93
N ALA A 152 4.68 -1.92 -17.25
CA ALA A 152 5.50 -0.86 -17.79
C ALA A 152 6.59 -0.41 -16.81
N ALA A 153 6.25 -0.29 -15.52
CA ALA A 153 7.22 0.09 -14.49
C ALA A 153 8.29 -1.01 -14.30
N LEU A 154 7.90 -2.27 -14.37
CA LEU A 154 8.81 -3.41 -14.25
C LEU A 154 9.78 -3.51 -15.44
N ALA A 155 9.40 -3.00 -16.61
CA ALA A 155 10.20 -3.05 -17.83
C ALA A 155 11.32 -1.99 -17.87
N THR A 156 11.35 -1.07 -16.90
CA THR A 156 12.36 0.02 -16.90
C THR A 156 13.62 -0.32 -16.11
#